data_13dc0fe6bc7d44fa9cac57152a2ef059
#
_entry.id   13dc0fe6bc7d44fa9cac57152a2ef059
#
_cell.length_a   1.000
_cell.length_b   1.000
_cell.length_c   1.000
_cell.angle_alpha   90.00
_cell.angle_beta   90.00
_cell.angle_gamma   90.00
#
_symmetry.space_group_name_H-M   'P 1'
#
loop_
_entity.id
_entity.type
_entity.pdbx_description
1 polymer ?
#
loop_
_entity_poly.entity_id
_entity_poly.type
_entity_poly.pdbx_seq_one_letter_code
_entity_poly.pdbx_strand_id
1 'polypeptide(L)'
;MKPKSKILIIAGSDSSGGAGIQADIKTVTALGSYAMTAITAVTSQNTTGVKSIVALDPKEILNQILFTSNDIKPNAIKIGMLHSTKVIESVIKSLKIINIKKIILDPVMIAKGGAKLIDDKAINLLKTKLIKKVTLITPNIPEAEILTKTVIRNKEDMIYAANKLIEYGSKNVLIKGGHLKSKLVHDILVNKSDIKIFNSQRYKTRNTHGTGCTLSSAITTFLSCGKPLK
;
A
#
# COMPACT_ATOMS: atom_id res chain seq x y z
N MET A 1 -4.68 -25.87 -11.63
CA MET A 1 -3.28 -25.36 -11.55
C MET A 1 -3.03 -24.85 -10.14
N LYS A 2 -1.94 -25.24 -9.46
CA LYS A 2 -1.63 -24.80 -8.11
C LYS A 2 -1.11 -23.34 -8.16
N PRO A 3 -1.62 -22.39 -7.37
CA PRO A 3 -1.14 -21.00 -7.38
C PRO A 3 0.31 -20.92 -6.90
N LYS A 4 1.09 -19.98 -7.47
CA LYS A 4 2.50 -19.76 -7.08
C LYS A 4 2.64 -19.30 -5.62
N SER A 5 1.67 -18.52 -5.14
CA SER A 5 1.58 -18.05 -3.75
C SER A 5 0.15 -17.60 -3.44
N LYS A 6 -0.10 -17.27 -2.16
CA LYS A 6 -1.40 -16.82 -1.66
C LYS A 6 -1.23 -15.47 -0.96
N ILE A 7 -1.96 -14.46 -1.42
CA ILE A 7 -1.84 -13.08 -0.95
C ILE A 7 -3.15 -12.67 -0.28
N LEU A 8 -3.06 -12.18 0.96
CA LEU A 8 -4.18 -11.48 1.59
C LEU A 8 -4.08 -9.99 1.30
N ILE A 9 -5.13 -9.44 0.70
CA ILE A 9 -5.29 -8.03 0.39
C ILE A 9 -6.22 -7.41 1.42
N ILE A 10 -5.76 -6.37 2.13
CA ILE A 10 -6.55 -5.61 3.12
C ILE A 10 -6.68 -4.19 2.57
N ALA A 11 -7.80 -3.83 1.95
CA ALA A 11 -7.96 -2.55 1.29
C ALA A 11 -9.44 -2.19 1.06
N GLY A 12 -9.70 -0.97 0.63
CA GLY A 12 -11.01 -0.52 0.20
C GLY A 12 -11.39 -1.06 -1.19
N SER A 13 -12.69 -1.15 -1.44
CA SER A 13 -13.27 -1.53 -2.72
C SER A 13 -13.51 -0.30 -3.59
N ASP A 14 -12.98 -0.31 -4.81
CA ASP A 14 -13.21 0.71 -5.85
C ASP A 14 -14.27 0.21 -6.84
N SER A 15 -15.45 0.86 -6.85
CA SER A 15 -16.56 0.49 -7.74
C SER A 15 -16.23 0.59 -9.23
N SER A 16 -15.26 1.43 -9.61
CA SER A 16 -14.79 1.53 -11.01
C SER A 16 -13.88 0.39 -11.44
N GLY A 17 -13.39 -0.40 -10.47
CA GLY A 17 -12.51 -1.54 -10.74
C GLY A 17 -11.07 -1.19 -11.10
N GLY A 18 -10.67 0.08 -11.04
CA GLY A 18 -9.34 0.56 -11.45
C GLY A 18 -8.31 0.59 -10.33
N ALA A 19 -8.73 0.69 -9.08
CA ALA A 19 -7.86 0.75 -7.89
C ALA A 19 -8.36 -0.21 -6.79
N GLY A 20 -7.89 -0.04 -5.55
CA GLY A 20 -8.31 -0.82 -4.40
C GLY A 20 -8.17 -2.32 -4.59
N ILE A 21 -9.03 -3.09 -3.92
CA ILE A 21 -9.01 -4.56 -4.00
C ILE A 21 -9.16 -5.08 -5.43
N GLN A 22 -9.88 -4.38 -6.31
CA GLN A 22 -10.11 -4.82 -7.68
C GLN A 22 -8.82 -4.80 -8.50
N ALA A 23 -8.03 -3.73 -8.41
CA ALA A 23 -6.71 -3.66 -9.04
C ALA A 23 -5.75 -4.69 -8.43
N ASP A 24 -5.82 -4.87 -7.11
CA ASP A 24 -4.98 -5.80 -6.37
C ASP A 24 -5.27 -7.26 -6.79
N ILE A 25 -6.54 -7.67 -6.82
CA ILE A 25 -6.96 -9.02 -7.28
C ILE A 25 -6.49 -9.27 -8.71
N LYS A 26 -6.76 -8.33 -9.64
CA LYS A 26 -6.34 -8.45 -11.04
C LYS A 26 -4.83 -8.66 -11.16
N THR A 27 -4.05 -7.88 -10.41
CA THR A 27 -2.58 -7.94 -10.43
C THR A 27 -2.07 -9.26 -9.89
N VAL A 28 -2.53 -9.67 -8.70
CA VAL A 28 -2.12 -10.92 -8.05
C VAL A 28 -2.46 -12.13 -8.94
N THR A 29 -3.68 -12.15 -9.52
CA THR A 29 -4.15 -13.23 -10.40
C THR A 29 -3.37 -13.27 -11.70
N ALA A 30 -3.12 -12.12 -12.35
CA ALA A 30 -2.33 -12.05 -13.59
C ALA A 30 -0.89 -12.55 -13.39
N LEU A 31 -0.33 -12.41 -12.18
CA LEU A 31 1.00 -12.94 -11.83
C LEU A 31 0.99 -14.42 -11.39
N GLY A 32 -0.16 -15.09 -11.48
CA GLY A 32 -0.31 -16.52 -11.23
C GLY A 32 -0.42 -16.90 -9.75
N SER A 33 -0.81 -15.96 -8.87
CA SER A 33 -1.02 -16.18 -7.45
C SER A 33 -2.50 -16.11 -7.08
N TYR A 34 -2.86 -16.60 -5.90
CA TYR A 34 -4.22 -16.60 -5.39
C TYR A 34 -4.46 -15.35 -4.52
N ALA A 35 -5.51 -14.59 -4.83
CA ALA A 35 -5.88 -13.38 -4.11
C ALA A 35 -7.03 -13.66 -3.12
N MET A 36 -6.81 -13.33 -1.84
CA MET A 36 -7.81 -13.26 -0.79
C MET A 36 -8.03 -11.81 -0.40
N THR A 37 -9.21 -11.45 0.09
CA THR A 37 -9.52 -10.07 0.43
C THR A 37 -10.11 -9.92 1.84
N ALA A 38 -9.79 -8.79 2.47
CA ALA A 38 -10.51 -8.21 3.60
C ALA A 38 -10.83 -6.75 3.23
N ILE A 39 -12.11 -6.46 3.05
CA ILE A 39 -12.58 -5.15 2.61
C ILE A 39 -12.64 -4.22 3.82
N THR A 40 -12.00 -3.05 3.72
CA THR A 40 -11.98 -2.04 4.78
C THR A 40 -13.07 -0.98 4.63
N ALA A 41 -13.44 -0.68 3.41
CA ALA A 41 -14.51 0.26 3.05
C ALA A 41 -15.01 -0.03 1.63
N VAL A 42 -16.23 0.36 1.35
CA VAL A 42 -16.79 0.39 -0.01
C VAL A 42 -16.86 1.84 -0.48
N THR A 43 -16.42 2.12 -1.70
CA THR A 43 -16.46 3.48 -2.26
C THR A 43 -17.37 3.55 -3.48
N SER A 44 -18.11 4.64 -3.60
CA SER A 44 -18.69 5.06 -4.89
C SER A 44 -17.63 5.92 -5.59
N GLN A 45 -16.86 5.31 -6.45
CA GLN A 45 -15.66 5.90 -7.05
C GLN A 45 -15.61 5.65 -8.55
N ASN A 46 -14.99 6.57 -9.27
CA ASN A 46 -14.63 6.44 -10.68
C ASN A 46 -13.18 6.92 -10.92
N THR A 47 -12.76 6.99 -12.18
CA THR A 47 -11.40 7.39 -12.54
C THR A 47 -11.09 8.87 -12.29
N THR A 48 -12.08 9.68 -11.94
CA THR A 48 -11.97 11.13 -11.72
C THR A 48 -12.12 11.53 -10.26
N GLY A 49 -12.78 10.72 -9.40
CA GLY A 49 -12.96 11.05 -8.00
C GLY A 49 -13.76 10.03 -7.20
N VAL A 50 -13.95 10.34 -5.91
CA VAL A 50 -14.71 9.57 -4.93
C VAL A 50 -15.93 10.39 -4.52
N LYS A 51 -17.13 9.83 -4.68
CA LYS A 51 -18.41 10.44 -4.28
C LYS A 51 -18.75 10.13 -2.81
N SER A 52 -18.53 8.89 -2.38
CA SER A 52 -18.83 8.46 -1.02
C SER A 52 -17.95 7.30 -0.58
N ILE A 53 -17.80 7.16 0.73
CA ILE A 53 -17.05 6.09 1.38
C ILE A 53 -17.92 5.55 2.50
N VAL A 54 -18.14 4.23 2.51
CA VAL A 54 -18.80 3.50 3.59
C VAL A 54 -17.76 2.58 4.22
N ALA A 55 -17.29 2.94 5.41
CA ALA A 55 -16.36 2.11 6.16
C ALA A 55 -17.07 0.85 6.67
N LEU A 56 -16.41 -0.32 6.60
CA LEU A 56 -16.88 -1.52 7.26
C LEU A 56 -16.59 -1.48 8.76
N ASP A 57 -17.41 -2.21 9.52
CA ASP A 57 -17.19 -2.37 10.95
C ASP A 57 -15.81 -3.00 11.23
N PRO A 58 -15.00 -2.43 12.15
CA PRO A 58 -13.67 -2.96 12.46
C PRO A 58 -13.65 -4.41 12.94
N LYS A 59 -14.72 -4.88 13.59
CA LYS A 59 -14.86 -6.28 14.02
C LYS A 59 -15.05 -7.19 12.80
N GLU A 60 -15.83 -6.73 11.82
CA GLU A 60 -16.02 -7.49 10.58
C GLU A 60 -14.73 -7.57 9.75
N ILE A 61 -13.95 -6.48 9.70
CA ILE A 61 -12.62 -6.51 9.06
C ILE A 61 -11.70 -7.53 9.75
N LEU A 62 -11.70 -7.57 11.09
CA LEU A 62 -10.94 -8.58 11.85
C LEU A 62 -11.40 -9.98 11.50
N ASN A 63 -12.72 -10.23 11.44
CA ASN A 63 -13.31 -11.51 11.10
C ASN A 63 -12.88 -11.97 9.70
N GLN A 64 -13.00 -11.11 8.68
CA GLN A 64 -12.54 -11.40 7.31
C GLN A 64 -11.07 -11.85 7.30
N ILE A 65 -10.19 -11.09 7.98
CA ILE A 65 -8.76 -11.39 8.03
C ILE A 65 -8.51 -12.75 8.69
N LEU A 66 -9.06 -12.97 9.90
CA LEU A 66 -8.76 -14.16 10.67
C LEU A 66 -9.38 -15.41 10.06
N PHE A 67 -10.65 -15.35 9.66
CA PHE A 67 -11.37 -16.50 9.09
C PHE A 67 -10.69 -17.00 7.81
N THR A 68 -10.37 -16.06 6.90
CA THR A 68 -9.68 -16.36 5.65
C THR A 68 -8.24 -16.85 5.88
N SER A 69 -7.49 -16.21 6.81
CA SER A 69 -6.10 -16.56 7.06
C SER A 69 -5.97 -17.93 7.75
N ASN A 70 -6.90 -18.31 8.61
CA ASN A 70 -6.89 -19.60 9.32
C ASN A 70 -7.07 -20.78 8.36
N ASP A 71 -7.89 -20.62 7.35
CA ASP A 71 -8.14 -21.63 6.32
C ASP A 71 -7.04 -21.64 5.26
N ILE A 72 -6.89 -20.53 4.54
CA ILE A 72 -6.08 -20.50 3.31
C ILE A 72 -4.57 -20.28 3.60
N LYS A 73 -4.20 -19.69 4.72
CA LYS A 73 -2.82 -19.43 5.17
C LYS A 73 -2.00 -18.60 4.14
N PRO A 74 -2.13 -17.27 4.14
CA PRO A 74 -1.43 -16.38 3.20
C PRO A 74 0.08 -16.43 3.34
N ASN A 75 0.80 -16.30 2.22
CA ASN A 75 2.27 -16.20 2.18
C ASN A 75 2.75 -14.75 2.38
N ALA A 76 1.91 -13.77 2.02
CA ALA A 76 2.17 -12.33 2.20
C ALA A 76 0.87 -11.55 2.33
N ILE A 77 0.98 -10.31 2.82
CA ILE A 77 -0.14 -9.39 2.99
C ILE A 77 0.17 -8.11 2.22
N LYS A 78 -0.81 -7.64 1.42
CA LYS A 78 -0.83 -6.27 0.89
C LYS A 78 -1.85 -5.46 1.68
N ILE A 79 -1.44 -4.32 2.20
CA ILE A 79 -2.32 -3.37 2.88
C ILE A 79 -2.44 -2.12 2.02
N GLY A 80 -3.66 -1.69 1.74
CA GLY A 80 -3.98 -0.44 1.03
C GLY A 80 -4.71 0.56 1.93
N MET A 81 -5.82 1.14 1.45
CA MET A 81 -6.62 2.12 2.18
C MET A 81 -7.22 1.55 3.47
N LEU A 82 -6.99 2.23 4.61
CA LEU A 82 -7.48 1.81 5.93
C LEU A 82 -8.52 2.77 6.54
N HIS A 83 -8.74 3.94 5.96
CA HIS A 83 -9.75 4.94 6.26
C HIS A 83 -9.76 5.53 7.69
N SER A 84 -9.72 4.74 8.77
CA SER A 84 -9.90 5.25 10.14
C SER A 84 -8.97 4.61 11.18
N THR A 85 -8.83 5.27 12.33
CA THR A 85 -8.07 4.77 13.49
C THR A 85 -8.53 3.38 13.92
N LYS A 86 -9.86 3.16 14.06
CA LYS A 86 -10.43 1.86 14.47
C LYS A 86 -10.09 0.73 13.50
N VAL A 87 -10.11 1.01 12.19
CA VAL A 87 -9.70 0.05 11.15
C VAL A 87 -8.22 -0.30 11.28
N ILE A 88 -7.35 0.69 11.46
CA ILE A 88 -5.90 0.46 11.65
C ILE A 88 -5.64 -0.38 12.90
N GLU A 89 -6.31 -0.12 14.02
CA GLU A 89 -6.20 -0.91 15.25
C GLU A 89 -6.61 -2.36 15.02
N SER A 90 -7.73 -2.58 14.33
CA SER A 90 -8.22 -3.92 13.98
C SER A 90 -7.22 -4.68 13.11
N VAL A 91 -6.64 -4.01 12.11
CA VAL A 91 -5.58 -4.59 11.26
C VAL A 91 -4.33 -4.91 12.09
N ILE A 92 -3.86 -3.98 12.94
CA ILE A 92 -2.70 -4.23 13.82
C ILE A 92 -2.94 -5.43 14.74
N LYS A 93 -4.17 -5.57 15.28
CA LYS A 93 -4.56 -6.73 16.11
C LYS A 93 -4.47 -8.02 15.32
N SER A 94 -5.03 -8.06 14.11
CA SER A 94 -5.00 -9.24 13.25
C SER A 94 -3.57 -9.65 12.86
N LEU A 95 -2.69 -8.67 12.52
CA LEU A 95 -1.30 -8.94 12.16
C LEU A 95 -0.49 -9.60 13.30
N LYS A 96 -0.85 -9.33 14.56
CA LYS A 96 -0.23 -10.01 15.72
C LYS A 96 -0.64 -11.48 15.80
N ILE A 97 -1.88 -11.79 15.44
CA ILE A 97 -2.45 -13.15 15.51
C ILE A 97 -1.94 -14.03 14.37
N ILE A 98 -1.99 -13.52 13.14
CA ILE A 98 -1.66 -14.33 11.94
C ILE A 98 -0.14 -14.45 11.68
N ASN A 99 0.69 -13.65 12.33
CA ASN A 99 2.17 -13.72 12.34
C ASN A 99 2.81 -13.89 10.94
N ILE A 100 2.32 -13.17 9.93
CA ILE A 100 2.92 -13.14 8.59
C ILE A 100 4.05 -12.10 8.55
N LYS A 101 5.21 -12.47 8.00
CA LYS A 101 6.40 -11.59 7.96
C LYS A 101 6.46 -10.69 6.73
N LYS A 102 5.92 -11.12 5.59
CA LYS A 102 5.94 -10.38 4.32
C LYS A 102 4.71 -9.48 4.23
N ILE A 103 4.82 -8.24 4.68
CA ILE A 103 3.73 -7.27 4.73
C ILE A 103 4.14 -6.02 3.96
N ILE A 104 3.38 -5.67 2.93
CA ILE A 104 3.59 -4.48 2.11
C ILE A 104 2.46 -3.50 2.37
N LEU A 105 2.81 -2.26 2.72
CA LEU A 105 1.88 -1.17 2.97
C LEU A 105 1.96 -0.13 1.85
N ASP A 106 0.89 0.02 1.10
CA ASP A 106 0.64 1.17 0.24
C ASP A 106 -0.20 2.17 1.04
N PRO A 107 0.40 3.26 1.57
CA PRO A 107 -0.25 4.11 2.56
C PRO A 107 -1.20 5.11 1.91
N VAL A 108 -2.25 4.61 1.26
CA VAL A 108 -3.20 5.42 0.50
C VAL A 108 -3.92 6.41 1.43
N MET A 109 -3.65 7.71 1.24
CA MET A 109 -4.20 8.80 2.06
C MET A 109 -5.10 9.74 1.30
N ILE A 110 -4.87 9.87 -0.01
CA ILE A 110 -5.58 10.79 -0.89
C ILE A 110 -6.02 10.01 -2.13
N ALA A 111 -7.30 10.12 -2.47
CA ALA A 111 -7.82 9.57 -3.73
C ALA A 111 -7.39 10.41 -4.93
N LYS A 112 -7.42 9.82 -6.12
CA LYS A 112 -7.36 10.60 -7.36
C LYS A 112 -8.52 11.61 -7.35
N GLY A 113 -8.24 12.90 -7.57
CA GLY A 113 -9.21 13.98 -7.40
C GLY A 113 -9.07 14.73 -6.07
N GLY A 114 -8.12 14.35 -5.19
CA GLY A 114 -7.75 15.12 -3.99
C GLY A 114 -8.58 14.83 -2.74
N ALA A 115 -9.56 13.92 -2.81
CA ALA A 115 -10.36 13.57 -1.63
C ALA A 115 -9.49 12.89 -0.56
N LYS A 116 -9.51 13.42 0.68
CA LYS A 116 -8.82 12.84 1.83
C LYS A 116 -9.55 11.55 2.25
N LEU A 117 -8.82 10.44 2.27
CA LEU A 117 -9.33 9.09 2.57
C LEU A 117 -9.10 8.66 4.03
N ILE A 118 -8.31 9.42 4.78
CA ILE A 118 -7.87 9.08 6.13
C ILE A 118 -7.74 10.34 6.98
N ASP A 119 -8.10 10.28 8.26
CA ASP A 119 -7.97 11.41 9.20
C ASP A 119 -6.56 11.51 9.83
N ASP A 120 -6.25 12.65 10.48
CA ASP A 120 -4.92 12.92 11.04
C ASP A 120 -4.57 12.00 12.22
N LYS A 121 -5.57 11.56 13.00
CA LYS A 121 -5.36 10.61 14.10
C LYS A 121 -4.97 9.24 13.54
N ALA A 122 -5.62 8.82 12.46
CA ALA A 122 -5.31 7.57 11.77
C ALA A 122 -3.92 7.62 11.08
N ILE A 123 -3.53 8.75 10.47
CA ILE A 123 -2.17 8.96 9.94
C ILE A 123 -1.13 8.82 11.05
N ASN A 124 -1.36 9.42 12.23
CA ASN A 124 -0.44 9.30 13.36
C ASN A 124 -0.33 7.85 13.86
N LEU A 125 -1.43 7.12 13.95
CA LEU A 125 -1.43 5.71 14.34
C LEU A 125 -0.71 4.83 13.31
N LEU A 126 -0.94 5.05 12.02
CA LEU A 126 -0.23 4.39 10.93
C LEU A 126 1.28 4.58 11.08
N LYS A 127 1.72 5.83 11.26
CA LYS A 127 3.12 6.21 11.43
C LYS A 127 3.75 5.57 12.68
N THR A 128 3.07 5.63 13.84
CA THR A 128 3.67 5.23 15.12
C THR A 128 3.58 3.74 15.40
N LYS A 129 2.60 3.03 14.84
CA LYS A 129 2.29 1.63 15.17
C LYS A 129 2.35 0.68 13.98
N LEU A 130 1.78 1.04 12.81
CA LEU A 130 1.67 0.12 11.69
C LEU A 130 2.96 0.02 10.88
N ILE A 131 3.65 1.14 10.61
CA ILE A 131 4.91 1.18 9.84
C ILE A 131 5.97 0.21 10.40
N LYS A 132 6.05 0.07 11.72
CA LYS A 132 7.01 -0.83 12.40
C LYS A 132 6.75 -2.33 12.13
N LYS A 133 5.58 -2.67 11.62
CA LYS A 133 5.15 -4.06 11.38
C LYS A 133 5.30 -4.50 9.93
N VAL A 134 5.60 -3.57 9.02
CA VAL A 134 5.65 -3.87 7.60
C VAL A 134 7.08 -4.14 7.11
N THR A 135 7.18 -4.95 6.07
CA THR A 135 8.44 -5.23 5.38
C THR A 135 8.84 -4.09 4.46
N LEU A 136 7.85 -3.48 3.82
CA LEU A 136 8.03 -2.39 2.86
C LEU A 136 6.83 -1.44 2.96
N ILE A 137 7.10 -0.14 2.91
CA ILE A 137 6.09 0.90 2.67
C ILE A 137 6.35 1.56 1.31
N THR A 138 5.29 1.84 0.53
CA THR A 138 5.38 2.35 -0.85
C THR A 138 4.67 3.70 -1.04
N PRO A 139 5.03 4.77 -0.31
CA PRO A 139 4.36 6.05 -0.45
C PRO A 139 4.70 6.72 -1.80
N ASN A 140 3.73 7.46 -2.35
CA ASN A 140 4.02 8.49 -3.34
C ASN A 140 4.57 9.75 -2.65
N ILE A 141 4.97 10.78 -3.41
CA ILE A 141 5.55 12.01 -2.85
C ILE A 141 4.57 12.71 -1.89
N PRO A 142 3.30 13.01 -2.23
CA PRO A 142 2.36 13.62 -1.29
C PRO A 142 2.17 12.80 0.00
N GLU A 143 2.11 11.48 -0.09
CA GLU A 143 2.00 10.58 1.07
C GLU A 143 3.26 10.62 1.94
N ALA A 144 4.44 10.62 1.31
CA ALA A 144 5.71 10.75 2.02
C ALA A 144 5.84 12.10 2.73
N GLU A 145 5.44 13.20 2.11
CA GLU A 145 5.42 14.55 2.70
C GLU A 145 4.51 14.60 3.93
N ILE A 146 3.30 14.03 3.84
CA ILE A 146 2.36 13.95 4.97
C ILE A 146 2.96 13.15 6.12
N LEU A 147 3.53 11.97 5.84
CA LEU A 147 4.10 11.08 6.86
C LEU A 147 5.31 11.70 7.55
N THR A 148 6.19 12.35 6.80
CA THR A 148 7.47 12.84 7.31
C THR A 148 7.46 14.31 7.72
N LYS A 149 6.41 15.04 7.34
CA LYS A 149 6.31 16.51 7.49
C LYS A 149 7.50 17.23 6.83
N THR A 150 7.87 16.79 5.63
CA THR A 150 8.93 17.38 4.80
C THR A 150 8.39 17.74 3.43
N VAL A 151 9.02 18.68 2.76
CA VAL A 151 8.72 19.03 1.37
C VAL A 151 9.69 18.28 0.46
N ILE A 152 9.21 17.67 -0.62
CA ILE A 152 9.99 16.85 -1.53
C ILE A 152 9.99 17.50 -2.93
N ARG A 153 11.14 18.05 -3.35
CA ARG A 153 11.31 18.75 -4.63
C ARG A 153 12.24 18.03 -5.60
N ASN A 154 13.09 17.13 -5.09
CA ASN A 154 14.15 16.44 -5.84
C ASN A 154 14.41 15.04 -5.26
N LYS A 155 15.39 14.33 -5.82
CA LYS A 155 15.77 12.97 -5.38
C LYS A 155 16.38 12.95 -3.98
N GLU A 156 17.15 13.95 -3.64
CA GLU A 156 17.79 14.11 -2.35
C GLU A 156 16.75 14.25 -1.24
N ASP A 157 15.70 15.04 -1.47
CA ASP A 157 14.56 15.17 -0.54
C ASP A 157 13.79 13.84 -0.42
N MET A 158 13.65 13.08 -1.52
CA MET A 158 13.04 11.73 -1.46
C MET A 158 13.87 10.80 -0.58
N ILE A 159 15.20 10.79 -0.72
CA ILE A 159 16.09 9.96 0.12
C ILE A 159 15.98 10.40 1.58
N TYR A 160 15.96 11.69 1.86
CA TYR A 160 15.79 12.22 3.21
C TYR A 160 14.46 11.78 3.84
N ALA A 161 13.36 11.91 3.11
CA ALA A 161 12.05 11.46 3.56
C ALA A 161 12.01 9.95 3.78
N ALA A 162 12.64 9.16 2.92
CA ALA A 162 12.73 7.71 3.09
C ALA A 162 13.50 7.33 4.36
N ASN A 163 14.62 8.00 4.64
CA ASN A 163 15.40 7.78 5.87
C ASN A 163 14.58 8.09 7.12
N LYS A 164 13.79 9.17 7.13
CA LYS A 164 12.84 9.43 8.23
C LYS A 164 11.83 8.31 8.44
N LEU A 165 11.32 7.70 7.36
CA LEU A 165 10.41 6.55 7.47
C LEU A 165 11.13 5.30 8.00
N ILE A 166 12.42 5.12 7.70
CA ILE A 166 13.27 4.09 8.31
C ILE A 166 13.43 4.34 9.82
N GLU A 167 13.69 5.58 10.24
CA GLU A 167 13.77 5.98 11.65
C GLU A 167 12.44 5.72 12.40
N TYR A 168 11.29 5.88 11.74
CA TYR A 168 9.97 5.52 12.30
C TYR A 168 9.77 4.01 12.41
N GLY A 169 10.70 3.20 11.92
CA GLY A 169 10.76 1.75 12.10
C GLY A 169 10.38 0.93 10.87
N SER A 170 10.23 1.53 9.69
CA SER A 170 10.11 0.77 8.44
C SER A 170 11.42 0.03 8.14
N LYS A 171 11.31 -1.20 7.59
CA LYS A 171 12.50 -1.95 7.17
C LYS A 171 13.01 -1.50 5.80
N ASN A 172 12.10 -1.23 4.89
CA ASN A 172 12.38 -0.76 3.54
C ASN A 172 11.32 0.29 3.15
N VAL A 173 11.72 1.28 2.36
CA VAL A 173 10.86 2.36 1.88
C VAL A 173 11.06 2.52 0.38
N LEU A 174 9.98 2.43 -0.41
CA LEU A 174 9.98 2.76 -1.83
C LEU A 174 9.17 4.04 -2.05
N ILE A 175 9.83 5.18 -2.26
CA ILE A 175 9.14 6.42 -2.62
C ILE A 175 8.93 6.46 -4.13
N LYS A 176 7.65 6.57 -4.55
CA LYS A 176 7.22 6.65 -5.95
C LYS A 176 7.35 8.09 -6.45
N GLY A 177 8.27 8.34 -7.39
CA GLY A 177 8.64 9.70 -7.85
C GLY A 177 7.77 10.27 -8.96
N GLY A 178 6.66 9.64 -9.31
CA GLY A 178 5.79 10.04 -10.40
C GLY A 178 5.26 11.49 -10.33
N HIS A 179 5.26 12.12 -9.16
CA HIS A 179 4.80 13.50 -8.94
C HIS A 179 5.88 14.58 -9.20
N LEU A 180 7.16 14.23 -9.25
CA LEU A 180 8.20 15.20 -9.62
C LEU A 180 8.10 15.57 -11.10
N LYS A 181 8.33 16.85 -11.41
CA LYS A 181 8.39 17.34 -12.80
C LYS A 181 9.78 17.06 -13.37
N SER A 182 9.99 15.89 -13.98
CA SER A 182 11.26 15.52 -14.63
C SER A 182 11.00 14.67 -15.89
N LYS A 183 11.97 14.60 -16.80
CA LYS A 183 11.89 13.77 -18.01
C LYS A 183 11.78 12.27 -17.70
N LEU A 184 12.45 11.83 -16.64
CA LEU A 184 12.37 10.47 -16.13
C LEU A 184 11.58 10.45 -14.83
N VAL A 185 10.91 9.33 -14.56
CA VAL A 185 10.37 9.01 -13.24
C VAL A 185 11.46 8.29 -12.46
N HIS A 186 11.71 8.72 -11.22
CA HIS A 186 12.68 8.12 -10.32
C HIS A 186 11.94 7.53 -9.13
N ASP A 187 11.88 6.21 -9.02
CA ASP A 187 11.41 5.54 -7.81
C ASP A 187 12.62 5.16 -6.97
N ILE A 188 12.61 5.48 -5.67
CA ILE A 188 13.78 5.34 -4.80
C ILE A 188 13.47 4.35 -3.68
N LEU A 189 14.19 3.22 -3.69
CA LEU A 189 14.16 2.22 -2.63
C LEU A 189 15.30 2.47 -1.65
N VAL A 190 14.96 2.63 -0.37
CA VAL A 190 15.90 2.86 0.73
C VAL A 190 15.70 1.80 1.80
N ASN A 191 16.79 1.28 2.32
CA ASN A 191 16.85 0.52 3.56
C ASN A 191 18.09 0.95 4.39
N LYS A 192 18.33 0.33 5.54
CA LYS A 192 19.44 0.73 6.42
C LYS A 192 20.84 0.62 5.78
N SER A 193 21.02 -0.20 4.75
CA SER A 193 22.33 -0.52 4.17
C SER A 193 22.51 -0.04 2.74
N ASP A 194 21.43 0.37 2.05
CA ASP A 194 21.51 0.59 0.61
C ASP A 194 20.40 1.54 0.10
N ILE A 195 20.72 2.24 -0.98
CA ILE A 195 19.82 3.12 -1.73
C ILE A 195 19.86 2.66 -3.19
N LYS A 196 18.70 2.33 -3.74
CA LYS A 196 18.56 1.98 -5.16
C LYS A 196 17.58 2.90 -5.86
N ILE A 197 17.98 3.45 -7.00
CA ILE A 197 17.16 4.33 -7.83
C ILE A 197 16.74 3.57 -9.08
N PHE A 198 15.44 3.47 -9.30
CA PHE A 198 14.85 2.93 -10.51
C PHE A 198 14.43 4.09 -11.41
N ASN A 199 14.91 4.08 -12.64
CA ASN A 199 14.58 5.10 -13.63
C ASN A 199 13.63 4.50 -14.66
N SER A 200 12.56 5.22 -14.97
CA SER A 200 11.62 4.86 -16.03
C SER A 200 11.25 6.06 -16.88
N GLN A 201 10.88 5.81 -18.12
CA GLN A 201 10.42 6.86 -19.03
C GLN A 201 9.08 7.42 -18.55
N ARG A 202 8.92 8.74 -18.60
CA ARG A 202 7.65 9.39 -18.28
C ARG A 202 6.72 9.36 -19.49
N TYR A 203 5.57 8.75 -19.30
CA TYR A 203 4.50 8.81 -20.28
C TYR A 203 3.53 9.95 -19.97
N LYS A 204 3.24 10.78 -20.95
CA LYS A 204 2.24 11.86 -20.82
C LYS A 204 0.84 11.27 -20.91
N THR A 205 0.25 10.94 -19.76
CA THR A 205 -1.10 10.33 -19.68
C THR A 205 -1.86 10.84 -18.46
N ARG A 206 -3.19 10.88 -18.56
CA ARG A 206 -4.11 11.10 -17.44
C ARG A 206 -4.60 9.79 -16.80
N ASN A 207 -4.33 8.64 -17.45
CA ASN A 207 -4.80 7.31 -17.04
C ASN A 207 -3.86 6.67 -16.01
N THR A 208 -3.77 7.29 -14.82
CA THR A 208 -2.89 6.84 -13.74
C THR A 208 -3.64 6.23 -12.55
N HIS A 209 -4.97 6.05 -12.70
CA HIS A 209 -5.80 5.48 -11.65
C HIS A 209 -5.39 4.02 -11.35
N GLY A 210 -5.12 3.72 -10.08
CA GLY A 210 -4.74 2.39 -9.60
C GLY A 210 -3.30 1.96 -9.84
N THR A 211 -2.44 2.77 -10.48
CA THR A 211 -1.03 2.41 -10.73
C THR A 211 -0.25 2.10 -9.44
N GLY A 212 -0.52 2.84 -8.34
CA GLY A 212 0.09 2.58 -7.03
C GLY A 212 -0.34 1.23 -6.44
N CYS A 213 -1.65 0.94 -6.48
CA CYS A 213 -2.20 -0.34 -6.02
C CYS A 213 -1.61 -1.50 -6.83
N THR A 214 -1.55 -1.37 -8.16
CA THR A 214 -0.95 -2.37 -9.05
C THR A 214 0.52 -2.63 -8.70
N LEU A 215 1.33 -1.57 -8.55
CA LEU A 215 2.75 -1.71 -8.19
C LEU A 215 2.94 -2.41 -6.85
N SER A 216 2.24 -1.96 -5.81
CA SER A 216 2.37 -2.55 -4.46
C SER A 216 1.91 -4.02 -4.42
N SER A 217 0.87 -4.39 -5.17
CA SER A 217 0.40 -5.77 -5.28
C SER A 217 1.35 -6.65 -6.09
N ALA A 218 1.95 -6.12 -7.16
CA ALA A 218 2.98 -6.83 -7.91
C ALA A 218 4.21 -7.12 -7.04
N ILE A 219 4.71 -6.11 -6.31
CA ILE A 219 5.83 -6.28 -5.36
C ILE A 219 5.48 -7.34 -4.31
N THR A 220 4.27 -7.28 -3.73
CA THR A 220 3.81 -8.26 -2.74
C THR A 220 3.85 -9.68 -3.31
N THR A 221 3.37 -9.84 -4.54
CA THR A 221 3.30 -11.13 -5.22
C THR A 221 4.70 -11.68 -5.48
N PHE A 222 5.62 -10.89 -6.02
CA PHE A 222 6.99 -11.33 -6.28
C PHE A 222 7.74 -11.68 -5.00
N LEU A 223 7.62 -10.86 -3.94
CA LEU A 223 8.20 -11.16 -2.64
C LEU A 223 7.64 -12.46 -2.04
N SER A 224 6.34 -12.72 -2.18
CA SER A 224 5.71 -13.95 -1.70
C SER A 224 6.23 -15.19 -2.42
N CYS A 225 6.57 -15.06 -3.70
CA CYS A 225 7.20 -16.11 -4.52
C CYS A 225 8.71 -16.28 -4.26
N GLY A 226 9.29 -15.59 -3.25
CA GLY A 226 10.71 -15.71 -2.90
C GLY A 226 11.65 -14.82 -3.72
N LYS A 227 11.12 -13.93 -4.58
CA LYS A 227 11.99 -12.98 -5.29
C LYS A 227 12.53 -11.93 -4.30
N PRO A 228 13.80 -11.48 -4.47
CA PRO A 228 14.37 -10.43 -3.64
C PRO A 228 13.67 -9.08 -3.91
N LEU A 229 13.81 -8.15 -2.97
CA LEU A 229 13.26 -6.78 -3.11
C LEU A 229 14.09 -5.89 -4.06
N LYS A 230 15.28 -6.34 -4.41
CA LYS A 230 16.27 -5.64 -5.27
C LYS A 230 16.33 -6.22 -6.67
#